data_f6cdaed695e6772731ffcd58232ab396
#
_entry.id   f6cdaed695e6772731ffcd58232ab396
#
_cell.length_a   1.000
_cell.length_b   1.000
_cell.length_c   1.000
_cell.angle_alpha   90.00
_cell.angle_beta   90.00
_cell.angle_gamma   90.00
#
_symmetry.space_group_name_H-M   'P 1'
#
loop_
_entity.id
_entity.type
_entity.pdbx_description
1 polymer ?
#
loop_
_entity_poly.entity_id
_entity_poly.type
_entity_poly.pdbx_seq_one_letter_code
_entity_poly.pdbx_strand_id
1 'polypeptide(L)'
;GSGERGVALALALQPELILLDLHMKPMNGIDTLRALKAGGARGRCIILTVSDDERDVLEAMRAGADGYLLTDMEPEELYVQLERAAGGAVVLGSSVAGLLAHALNAPAGAQPAAGVDFTEREREILGLLAGGLSNKEIARELGISDATVKVHIKHLLRKLNLKSRLEAAVWALQSPQFRAGQAAG
;
A
#
# COMPACT_ATOMS: atom_id res chain seq x y z
N GLY A 1 -17.59 3.79 15.01
CA GLY A 1 -16.61 4.35 15.94
C GLY A 1 -15.76 5.38 15.24
N SER A 2 -15.29 6.41 15.95
CA SER A 2 -14.34 7.37 15.37
C SER A 2 -12.92 7.02 15.87
N GLY A 3 -11.90 7.32 15.06
CA GLY A 3 -10.50 7.14 15.42
C GLY A 3 -10.17 7.81 16.77
N GLU A 4 -10.65 9.03 16.99
CA GLU A 4 -10.46 9.79 18.25
C GLU A 4 -10.97 9.03 19.49
N ARG A 5 -12.17 8.45 19.40
CA ARG A 5 -12.73 7.64 20.48
C ARG A 5 -11.94 6.35 20.68
N GLY A 6 -11.47 5.75 19.56
CA GLY A 6 -10.60 4.57 19.59
C GLY A 6 -9.29 4.86 20.32
N VAL A 7 -8.65 6.00 20.04
CA VAL A 7 -7.43 6.45 20.75
C VAL A 7 -7.69 6.60 22.23
N ALA A 8 -8.75 7.33 22.63
CA ALA A 8 -9.09 7.54 24.05
C ALA A 8 -9.31 6.22 24.78
N LEU A 9 -10.06 5.29 24.19
CA LEU A 9 -10.33 3.97 24.78
C LEU A 9 -9.06 3.12 24.88
N ALA A 10 -8.25 3.08 23.82
CA ALA A 10 -7.03 2.29 23.81
C ALA A 10 -6.01 2.78 24.85
N LEU A 11 -5.89 4.10 25.01
CA LEU A 11 -5.01 4.68 26.04
C LEU A 11 -5.52 4.40 27.47
N ALA A 12 -6.84 4.38 27.67
CA ALA A 12 -7.43 4.09 28.98
C ALA A 12 -7.36 2.60 29.32
N LEU A 13 -7.64 1.72 28.36
CA LEU A 13 -7.76 0.26 28.59
C LEU A 13 -6.45 -0.50 28.37
N GLN A 14 -5.50 0.08 27.62
CA GLN A 14 -4.22 -0.54 27.24
C GLN A 14 -4.40 -1.99 26.73
N PRO A 15 -5.23 -2.23 25.69
CA PRO A 15 -5.45 -3.57 25.17
C PRO A 15 -4.17 -4.15 24.57
N GLU A 16 -4.06 -5.47 24.53
CA GLU A 16 -2.90 -6.17 23.93
C GLU A 16 -2.87 -6.03 22.41
N LEU A 17 -4.06 -5.98 21.77
CA LEU A 17 -4.21 -5.90 20.33
C LEU A 17 -5.23 -4.82 19.95
N ILE A 18 -4.89 -4.02 18.95
CA ILE A 18 -5.72 -2.95 18.42
C ILE A 18 -5.85 -3.18 16.90
N LEU A 19 -7.07 -3.37 16.44
CA LEU A 19 -7.38 -3.48 15.03
C LEU A 19 -7.86 -2.12 14.50
N LEU A 20 -7.27 -1.67 13.41
CA LEU A 20 -7.54 -0.38 12.80
C LEU A 20 -7.89 -0.56 11.33
N ASP A 21 -9.04 -0.04 10.92
CA ASP A 21 -9.33 0.14 9.50
C ASP A 21 -8.72 1.47 9.00
N LEU A 22 -8.18 1.46 7.78
CA LEU A 22 -7.64 2.67 7.15
C LEU A 22 -8.73 3.68 6.80
N HIS A 23 -9.89 3.20 6.38
CA HIS A 23 -10.95 4.02 5.80
C HIS A 23 -11.97 4.54 6.82
N MET A 24 -11.52 4.90 8.02
CA MET A 24 -12.37 5.53 9.03
C MET A 24 -12.55 7.03 8.79
N LYS A 25 -13.64 7.58 9.32
CA LYS A 25 -13.92 9.03 9.35
C LYS A 25 -14.41 9.44 10.76
N PRO A 26 -14.12 10.65 11.21
CA PRO A 26 -13.37 11.74 10.57
C PRO A 26 -11.85 11.51 10.54
N MET A 27 -11.26 10.79 11.52
CA MET A 27 -9.84 10.45 11.59
C MET A 27 -9.59 9.11 10.90
N ASN A 28 -8.68 9.06 9.93
CA ASN A 28 -8.31 7.83 9.23
C ASN A 28 -7.46 6.89 10.11
N GLY A 29 -7.24 5.65 9.64
CA GLY A 29 -6.50 4.64 10.39
C GLY A 29 -5.03 5.00 10.63
N ILE A 30 -4.38 5.65 9.68
CA ILE A 30 -2.97 6.07 9.81
C ILE A 30 -2.82 7.15 10.88
N ASP A 31 -3.69 8.17 10.86
CA ASP A 31 -3.65 9.25 11.85
C ASP A 31 -4.02 8.73 13.24
N THR A 32 -4.97 7.77 13.31
CA THR A 32 -5.32 7.05 14.53
C THR A 32 -4.11 6.29 15.07
N LEU A 33 -3.39 5.58 14.21
CA LEU A 33 -2.18 4.83 14.57
C LEU A 33 -1.09 5.77 15.12
N ARG A 34 -0.84 6.88 14.43
CA ARG A 34 0.13 7.90 14.89
C ARG A 34 -0.24 8.45 16.28
N ALA A 35 -1.53 8.77 16.48
CA ALA A 35 -2.01 9.26 17.77
C ALA A 35 -1.87 8.21 18.89
N LEU A 36 -2.14 6.94 18.61
CA LEU A 36 -1.93 5.84 19.56
C LEU A 36 -0.47 5.70 19.96
N LYS A 37 0.45 5.68 18.99
CA LYS A 37 1.89 5.56 19.25
C LYS A 37 2.41 6.79 20.02
N ALA A 38 2.02 7.99 19.63
CA ALA A 38 2.37 9.23 20.34
C ALA A 38 1.81 9.28 21.77
N GLY A 39 0.60 8.75 21.97
CA GLY A 39 -0.04 8.66 23.29
C GLY A 39 0.50 7.56 24.20
N GLY A 40 1.42 6.72 23.73
CA GLY A 40 2.03 5.66 24.54
C GLY A 40 1.16 4.40 24.66
N ALA A 41 0.29 4.12 23.68
CA ALA A 41 -0.41 2.84 23.62
C ALA A 41 0.60 1.69 23.51
N ARG A 42 0.49 0.69 24.40
CA ARG A 42 1.40 -0.45 24.47
C ARG A 42 0.95 -1.62 23.60
N GLY A 43 -0.34 -1.65 23.24
CA GLY A 43 -0.94 -2.68 22.41
C GLY A 43 -0.35 -2.70 20.99
N ARG A 44 -0.35 -3.87 20.41
CA ARG A 44 0.06 -4.06 19.02
C ARG A 44 -1.03 -3.55 18.09
N CYS A 45 -0.66 -2.69 17.16
CA CYS A 45 -1.58 -2.07 16.21
C CYS A 45 -1.50 -2.79 14.86
N ILE A 46 -2.58 -3.48 14.49
CA ILE A 46 -2.71 -4.20 13.23
C ILE A 46 -3.69 -3.45 12.33
N ILE A 47 -3.25 -3.11 11.14
CA ILE A 47 -4.14 -2.58 10.11
C ILE A 47 -4.94 -3.75 9.53
N LEU A 48 -6.25 -3.61 9.49
CA LEU A 48 -7.18 -4.56 8.88
C LEU A 48 -8.07 -3.80 7.90
N THR A 49 -7.85 -3.98 6.60
CA THR A 49 -8.47 -3.14 5.57
C THR A 49 -8.69 -3.89 4.27
N VAL A 50 -9.51 -3.33 3.40
CA VAL A 50 -9.67 -3.79 2.00
C VAL A 50 -8.61 -3.21 1.05
N SER A 51 -7.75 -2.30 1.53
CA SER A 51 -6.76 -1.65 0.69
C SER A 51 -5.51 -2.52 0.54
N ASP A 52 -5.21 -2.86 -0.69
CA ASP A 52 -3.95 -3.48 -1.14
C ASP A 52 -2.99 -2.46 -1.79
N ASP A 53 -3.23 -1.16 -1.56
CA ASP A 53 -2.37 -0.09 -2.09
C ASP A 53 -1.04 -0.07 -1.31
N GLU A 54 0.06 -0.17 -2.04
CA GLU A 54 1.41 -0.21 -1.47
C GLU A 54 1.77 1.03 -0.67
N ARG A 55 1.21 2.19 -1.02
CA ARG A 55 1.42 3.43 -0.25
C ARG A 55 0.79 3.33 1.12
N ASP A 56 -0.42 2.78 1.20
CA ASP A 56 -1.10 2.55 2.45
C ASP A 56 -0.28 1.60 3.33
N VAL A 57 0.26 0.53 2.75
CA VAL A 57 1.14 -0.42 3.44
C VAL A 57 2.40 0.27 3.96
N LEU A 58 3.12 1.00 3.09
CA LEU A 58 4.36 1.68 3.47
C LEU A 58 4.11 2.78 4.49
N GLU A 59 3.02 3.53 4.36
CA GLU A 59 2.66 4.59 5.30
C GLU A 59 2.28 4.01 6.67
N ALA A 60 1.51 2.92 6.72
CA ALA A 60 1.19 2.21 7.94
C ALA A 60 2.44 1.69 8.65
N MET A 61 3.38 1.09 7.91
CA MET A 61 4.66 0.62 8.46
C MET A 61 5.49 1.77 9.02
N ARG A 62 5.61 2.89 8.29
CA ARG A 62 6.31 4.09 8.77
C ARG A 62 5.64 4.73 9.99
N ALA A 63 4.32 4.62 10.10
CA ALA A 63 3.56 5.08 11.26
C ALA A 63 3.68 4.14 12.48
N GLY A 64 4.34 2.97 12.32
CA GLY A 64 4.62 2.04 13.39
C GLY A 64 3.56 0.95 13.55
N ALA A 65 2.89 0.54 12.46
CA ALA A 65 2.03 -0.63 12.47
C ALA A 65 2.82 -1.91 12.80
N ASP A 66 2.27 -2.76 13.64
CA ASP A 66 2.83 -4.05 14.00
C ASP A 66 2.41 -5.17 13.03
N GLY A 67 1.46 -4.87 12.13
CA GLY A 67 1.02 -5.77 11.07
C GLY A 67 0.03 -5.09 10.11
N TYR A 68 -0.17 -5.75 8.96
CA TYR A 68 -1.10 -5.30 7.91
C TYR A 68 -1.77 -6.51 7.28
N LEU A 69 -3.08 -6.60 7.42
CA LEU A 69 -3.91 -7.70 6.95
C LEU A 69 -5.02 -7.19 6.05
N LEU A 70 -5.37 -7.95 5.04
CA LEU A 70 -6.49 -7.66 4.16
C LEU A 70 -7.75 -8.38 4.66
N THR A 71 -8.92 -7.74 4.49
CA THR A 71 -10.21 -8.31 4.92
C THR A 71 -10.75 -9.38 3.98
N ASP A 72 -10.09 -9.63 2.84
CA ASP A 72 -10.43 -10.70 1.89
C ASP A 72 -9.80 -12.06 2.24
N MET A 73 -9.08 -12.14 3.38
CA MET A 73 -8.53 -13.37 3.90
C MET A 73 -9.63 -14.29 4.42
N GLU A 74 -9.41 -15.60 4.35
CA GLU A 74 -10.29 -16.58 4.98
C GLU A 74 -10.30 -16.38 6.51
N PRO A 75 -11.46 -16.55 7.18
CA PRO A 75 -11.59 -16.30 8.62
C PRO A 75 -10.59 -17.08 9.47
N GLU A 76 -10.30 -18.31 9.10
CA GLU A 76 -9.34 -19.18 9.78
C GLU A 76 -7.92 -18.64 9.69
N GLU A 77 -7.53 -18.14 8.50
CA GLU A 77 -6.23 -17.52 8.29
C GLU A 77 -6.11 -16.22 9.08
N LEU A 78 -7.14 -15.38 9.04
CA LEU A 78 -7.18 -14.14 9.83
C LEU A 78 -6.99 -14.42 11.32
N TYR A 79 -7.69 -15.43 11.85
CA TYR A 79 -7.57 -15.82 13.27
C TYR A 79 -6.13 -16.21 13.62
N VAL A 80 -5.50 -17.05 12.81
CA VAL A 80 -4.10 -17.47 13.03
C VAL A 80 -3.15 -16.27 13.00
N GLN A 81 -3.35 -15.32 12.08
CA GLN A 81 -2.52 -14.12 12.03
C GLN A 81 -2.71 -13.22 13.25
N LEU A 82 -3.94 -13.09 13.74
CA LEU A 82 -4.23 -12.29 14.94
C LEU A 82 -3.63 -12.93 16.21
N GLU A 83 -3.67 -14.27 16.35
CA GLU A 83 -2.99 -14.97 17.44
C GLU A 83 -1.47 -14.75 17.40
N ARG A 84 -0.87 -14.86 16.23
CA ARG A 84 0.56 -14.57 16.04
C ARG A 84 0.91 -13.12 16.39
N ALA A 85 0.05 -12.17 16.01
CA ALA A 85 0.21 -10.77 16.35
C ALA A 85 0.15 -10.55 17.85
N ALA A 86 -0.82 -11.14 18.54
CA ALA A 86 -0.93 -11.07 20.02
C ALA A 86 0.32 -11.68 20.69
N GLY A 87 0.88 -12.75 20.12
CA GLY A 87 2.14 -13.36 20.55
C GLY A 87 3.40 -12.55 20.26
N GLY A 88 3.28 -11.36 19.65
CA GLY A 88 4.41 -10.45 19.40
C GLY A 88 5.00 -10.53 18.00
N ALA A 89 4.51 -11.40 17.12
CA ALA A 89 5.00 -11.46 15.74
C ALA A 89 4.54 -10.25 14.93
N VAL A 90 5.36 -9.82 13.96
CA VAL A 90 4.91 -8.94 12.87
C VAL A 90 4.09 -9.79 11.90
N VAL A 91 2.87 -9.36 11.60
CA VAL A 91 1.97 -10.11 10.72
C VAL A 91 1.67 -9.30 9.46
N LEU A 92 1.81 -9.99 8.33
CA LEU A 92 1.57 -9.42 7.01
C LEU A 92 0.77 -10.45 6.21
N GLY A 93 -0.29 -10.01 5.56
CA GLY A 93 -0.97 -10.84 4.57
C GLY A 93 0.02 -11.29 3.49
N SER A 94 -0.21 -12.46 2.90
CA SER A 94 0.71 -13.07 1.92
C SER A 94 1.02 -12.14 0.74
N SER A 95 0.03 -11.42 0.23
CA SER A 95 0.17 -10.39 -0.81
C SER A 95 1.04 -9.21 -0.35
N VAL A 96 0.82 -8.74 0.89
CA VAL A 96 1.57 -7.62 1.48
C VAL A 96 3.02 -8.00 1.78
N ALA A 97 3.26 -9.22 2.26
CA ALA A 97 4.60 -9.73 2.49
C ALA A 97 5.40 -9.82 1.17
N GLY A 98 4.77 -10.23 0.08
CA GLY A 98 5.37 -10.22 -1.26
C GLY A 98 5.77 -8.82 -1.71
N LEU A 99 4.92 -7.82 -1.49
CA LEU A 99 5.18 -6.42 -1.81
C LEU A 99 6.39 -5.87 -1.04
N LEU A 100 6.43 -6.10 0.26
CA LEU A 100 7.54 -5.65 1.11
C LEU A 100 8.86 -6.38 0.79
N ALA A 101 8.83 -7.68 0.61
CA ALA A 101 10.01 -8.45 0.22
C ALA A 101 10.58 -7.94 -1.11
N HIS A 102 9.71 -7.58 -2.05
CA HIS A 102 10.10 -7.03 -3.34
C HIS A 102 10.70 -5.62 -3.19
N ALA A 103 10.07 -4.76 -2.40
CA ALA A 103 10.55 -3.41 -2.13
C ALA A 103 11.94 -3.40 -1.44
N LEU A 104 12.20 -4.40 -0.58
CA LEU A 104 13.47 -4.53 0.15
C LEU A 104 14.56 -5.26 -0.65
N ASN A 105 14.16 -6.18 -1.54
CA ASN A 105 15.07 -7.00 -2.34
C ASN A 105 15.20 -6.55 -3.80
N ALA A 106 14.52 -5.49 -4.21
CA ALA A 106 14.70 -4.94 -5.54
C ALA A 106 16.16 -4.49 -5.67
N PRO A 107 17.02 -5.23 -6.38
CA PRO A 107 18.33 -4.69 -6.72
C PRO A 107 18.05 -3.43 -7.55
N ALA A 108 18.71 -2.34 -7.20
CA ALA A 108 18.79 -1.19 -8.08
C ALA A 108 19.38 -1.66 -9.42
N GLY A 109 18.55 -2.20 -10.30
CA GLY A 109 19.05 -2.74 -11.56
C GLY A 109 18.31 -3.89 -12.24
N ALA A 110 17.14 -4.31 -11.82
CA ALA A 110 16.29 -5.09 -12.73
C ALA A 110 15.81 -4.15 -13.84
N GLN A 111 16.63 -3.95 -14.86
CA GLN A 111 16.22 -3.27 -16.08
C GLN A 111 15.23 -4.20 -16.81
N PRO A 112 13.93 -3.84 -16.88
CA PRO A 112 13.06 -4.47 -17.84
C PRO A 112 13.54 -4.10 -19.23
N ALA A 113 13.30 -5.00 -20.18
CA ALA A 113 13.79 -4.96 -21.53
C ALA A 113 13.85 -3.55 -22.15
N ALA A 114 15.02 -3.16 -22.60
CA ALA A 114 15.19 -2.00 -23.48
C ALA A 114 14.30 -2.23 -24.73
N GLY A 115 13.39 -1.28 -25.03
CA GLY A 115 12.58 -1.33 -26.24
C GLY A 115 11.09 -1.64 -26.04
N VAL A 116 10.53 -1.43 -24.85
CA VAL A 116 9.08 -1.54 -24.65
C VAL A 116 8.39 -0.27 -25.14
N ASP A 117 7.62 -0.39 -26.24
CA ASP A 117 6.77 0.70 -26.71
C ASP A 117 5.52 0.82 -25.86
N PHE A 118 5.34 1.98 -25.22
CA PHE A 118 4.13 2.31 -24.48
C PHE A 118 3.17 3.10 -25.36
N THR A 119 1.89 2.80 -25.28
CA THR A 119 0.85 3.69 -25.74
C THR A 119 0.88 5.00 -24.92
N GLU A 120 0.35 6.08 -25.47
CA GLU A 120 0.24 7.36 -24.75
C GLU A 120 -0.45 7.18 -23.40
N ARG A 121 -1.55 6.43 -23.39
CA ARG A 121 -2.30 6.13 -22.18
C ARG A 121 -1.51 5.32 -21.14
N GLU A 122 -0.71 4.39 -21.58
CA GLU A 122 0.19 3.62 -20.71
C GLU A 122 1.26 4.52 -20.07
N ARG A 123 1.79 5.48 -20.82
CA ARG A 123 2.77 6.46 -20.32
C ARG A 123 2.16 7.39 -19.29
N GLU A 124 0.95 7.92 -19.54
CA GLU A 124 0.23 8.77 -18.60
C GLU A 124 0.01 8.05 -17.27
N ILE A 125 -0.56 6.83 -17.34
CA ILE A 125 -0.83 6.03 -16.14
C ILE A 125 0.46 5.71 -15.40
N LEU A 126 1.52 5.34 -16.10
CA LEU A 126 2.81 5.01 -15.50
C LEU A 126 3.44 6.25 -14.84
N GLY A 127 3.28 7.44 -15.43
CA GLY A 127 3.73 8.71 -14.84
C GLY A 127 3.01 9.07 -13.55
N LEU A 128 1.70 8.98 -13.56
CA LEU A 128 0.87 9.24 -12.38
C LEU A 128 1.15 8.20 -11.28
N LEU A 129 1.37 6.96 -11.66
CA LEU A 129 1.76 5.88 -10.77
C LEU A 129 3.14 6.13 -10.14
N ALA A 130 4.12 6.58 -10.93
CA ALA A 130 5.44 6.98 -10.43
C ALA A 130 5.37 8.19 -9.49
N GLY A 131 4.42 9.11 -9.74
CA GLY A 131 4.07 10.22 -8.85
C GLY A 131 3.36 9.79 -7.57
N GLY A 132 3.08 8.51 -7.41
CA GLY A 132 2.51 7.94 -6.21
C GLY A 132 0.98 8.07 -6.09
N LEU A 133 0.23 8.35 -7.16
CA LEU A 133 -1.22 8.49 -7.12
C LEU A 133 -1.93 7.13 -6.99
N SER A 134 -3.02 7.08 -6.21
CA SER A 134 -3.91 5.91 -6.11
C SER A 134 -4.72 5.71 -7.41
N ASN A 135 -5.30 4.52 -7.56
CA ASN A 135 -6.15 4.24 -8.73
C ASN A 135 -7.32 5.23 -8.85
N LYS A 136 -7.91 5.65 -7.73
CA LYS A 136 -9.00 6.65 -7.71
C LYS A 136 -8.54 8.03 -8.16
N GLU A 137 -7.33 8.44 -7.75
CA GLU A 137 -6.74 9.71 -8.16
C GLU A 137 -6.37 9.68 -9.65
N ILE A 138 -5.73 8.59 -10.11
CA ILE A 138 -5.43 8.36 -11.53
C ILE A 138 -6.72 8.37 -12.37
N ALA A 139 -7.76 7.68 -11.89
CA ALA A 139 -9.06 7.63 -12.57
C ALA A 139 -9.66 9.03 -12.73
N ARG A 140 -9.60 9.84 -11.67
CA ARG A 140 -10.08 11.23 -11.68
C ARG A 140 -9.25 12.12 -12.62
N GLU A 141 -7.92 12.00 -12.56
CA GLU A 141 -7.00 12.79 -13.38
C GLU A 141 -7.21 12.50 -14.88
N LEU A 142 -7.45 11.24 -15.21
CA LEU A 142 -7.57 10.78 -16.58
C LEU A 142 -9.01 10.69 -17.12
N GLY A 143 -10.01 11.01 -16.30
CA GLY A 143 -11.43 10.96 -16.68
C GLY A 143 -11.93 9.54 -16.99
N ILE A 144 -11.42 8.51 -16.32
CA ILE A 144 -11.82 7.10 -16.53
C ILE A 144 -12.24 6.45 -15.20
N SER A 145 -12.75 5.22 -15.28
CA SER A 145 -13.13 4.49 -14.07
C SER A 145 -11.92 3.89 -13.35
N ASP A 146 -12.01 3.72 -12.02
CA ASP A 146 -11.03 3.01 -11.20
C ASP A 146 -10.79 1.57 -11.72
N ALA A 147 -11.86 0.89 -12.14
CA ALA A 147 -11.76 -0.43 -12.76
C ALA A 147 -10.91 -0.40 -14.05
N THR A 148 -11.05 0.64 -14.86
CA THR A 148 -10.25 0.82 -16.09
C THR A 148 -8.77 1.03 -15.75
N VAL A 149 -8.47 1.84 -14.73
CA VAL A 149 -7.09 2.04 -14.25
C VAL A 149 -6.46 0.72 -13.81
N LYS A 150 -7.20 -0.09 -13.03
CA LYS A 150 -6.73 -1.43 -12.60
C LYS A 150 -6.36 -2.33 -13.80
N VAL A 151 -7.17 -2.32 -14.85
CA VAL A 151 -6.90 -3.09 -16.07
C VAL A 151 -5.62 -2.60 -16.74
N HIS A 152 -5.44 -1.29 -16.89
CA HIS A 152 -4.23 -0.72 -17.49
C HIS A 152 -2.98 -1.05 -16.68
N ILE A 153 -3.03 -0.92 -15.35
CA ILE A 153 -1.91 -1.27 -14.48
C ILE A 153 -1.56 -2.76 -14.63
N LYS A 154 -2.56 -3.65 -14.63
CA LYS A 154 -2.33 -5.09 -14.85
C LYS A 154 -1.65 -5.37 -16.19
N HIS A 155 -2.05 -4.66 -17.26
CA HIS A 155 -1.40 -4.79 -18.57
C HIS A 155 0.04 -4.26 -18.55
N LEU A 156 0.29 -3.11 -17.92
CA LEU A 156 1.62 -2.54 -17.74
C LEU A 156 2.55 -3.49 -17.00
N LEU A 157 2.11 -4.05 -15.88
CA LEU A 157 2.88 -5.02 -15.11
C LEU A 157 3.28 -6.24 -15.94
N ARG A 158 2.32 -6.81 -16.70
CA ARG A 158 2.60 -7.92 -17.60
C ARG A 158 3.57 -7.55 -18.72
N LYS A 159 3.42 -6.37 -19.33
CA LYS A 159 4.24 -5.86 -20.42
C LYS A 159 5.68 -5.62 -19.99
N LEU A 160 5.85 -5.14 -18.76
CA LEU A 160 7.15 -4.88 -18.12
C LEU A 160 7.73 -6.11 -17.42
N ASN A 161 6.99 -7.24 -17.39
CA ASN A 161 7.34 -8.42 -16.60
C ASN A 161 7.59 -8.11 -15.12
N LEU A 162 6.79 -7.20 -14.56
CA LEU A 162 6.83 -6.78 -13.16
C LEU A 162 5.70 -7.45 -12.38
N LYS A 163 5.92 -7.68 -11.09
CA LYS A 163 4.99 -8.40 -10.22
C LYS A 163 4.13 -7.48 -9.39
N SER A 164 4.56 -6.23 -9.19
CA SER A 164 3.86 -5.29 -8.33
C SER A 164 3.81 -3.88 -8.91
N ARG A 165 2.85 -3.09 -8.43
CA ARG A 165 2.71 -1.67 -8.73
C ARG A 165 3.96 -0.87 -8.29
N LEU A 166 4.55 -1.25 -7.14
CA LEU A 166 5.77 -0.61 -6.64
C LEU A 166 6.93 -0.81 -7.60
N GLU A 167 7.10 -2.04 -8.11
CA GLU A 167 8.11 -2.29 -9.15
C GLU A 167 7.92 -1.41 -10.36
N ALA A 168 6.67 -1.22 -10.82
CA ALA A 168 6.37 -0.34 -11.95
C ALA A 168 6.69 1.12 -11.64
N ALA A 169 6.38 1.59 -10.44
CA ALA A 169 6.71 2.95 -9.99
C ALA A 169 8.23 3.17 -9.92
N VAL A 170 8.95 2.25 -9.29
CA VAL A 170 10.42 2.30 -9.18
C VAL A 170 11.06 2.21 -10.57
N TRP A 171 10.57 1.31 -11.41
CA TRP A 171 11.02 1.20 -12.79
C TRP A 171 10.86 2.52 -13.56
N ALA A 172 9.69 3.16 -13.47
CA ALA A 172 9.43 4.43 -14.13
C ALA A 172 10.37 5.53 -13.65
N LEU A 173 10.63 5.61 -12.34
CA LEU A 173 11.55 6.58 -11.74
C LEU A 173 13.01 6.36 -12.17
N GLN A 174 13.41 5.12 -12.41
CA GLN A 174 14.79 4.76 -12.78
C GLN A 174 15.04 4.74 -14.28
N SER A 175 13.99 4.61 -15.12
CA SER A 175 14.11 4.47 -16.57
C SER A 175 14.42 5.79 -17.27
N PRO A 176 15.60 5.94 -17.92
CA PRO A 176 15.95 7.16 -18.66
C PRO A 176 14.98 7.46 -19.80
N GLN A 177 14.46 6.41 -20.44
CA GLN A 177 13.50 6.50 -21.56
C GLN A 177 12.16 7.11 -21.13
N PHE A 178 11.75 6.87 -19.89
CA PHE A 178 10.53 7.42 -19.34
C PHE A 178 10.70 8.89 -18.91
N ARG A 179 11.87 9.24 -18.34
CA ARG A 179 12.20 10.62 -17.96
C ARG A 179 12.34 11.55 -19.16
N ALA A 180 12.90 11.07 -20.26
CA ALA A 180 13.09 11.87 -21.47
C ALA A 180 11.76 12.25 -22.15
N GLY A 181 10.71 11.43 -22.00
CA GLY A 181 9.37 11.71 -22.54
C GLY A 181 8.56 12.73 -21.73
N GLN A 182 8.88 12.96 -20.45
CA GLN A 182 8.21 13.95 -19.60
C GLN A 182 8.80 15.38 -19.76
N ALA A 183 10.01 15.50 -20.29
CA ALA A 183 10.66 16.80 -20.50
C ALA A 183 10.31 17.46 -21.86
N ALA A 184 9.53 16.79 -22.71
CA ALA A 184 9.19 17.24 -24.07
C ALA A 184 7.69 17.54 -24.27
N GLY A 185 6.90 17.68 -23.19
CA GLY A 185 5.47 18.01 -23.21
C GLY A 185 5.15 19.29 -22.48
#